data_d4280f02ec0f49c24217e777fdcfef95
#
_entry.id   d4280f02ec0f49c24217e777fdcfef95
#
_cell.length_a   1.000
_cell.length_b   1.000
_cell.length_c   1.000
_cell.angle_alpha   90.00
_cell.angle_beta   90.00
_cell.angle_gamma   90.00
#
_symmetry.space_group_name_H-M   'P 1'
#
loop_
_entity.id
_entity.type
_entity.pdbx_description
1 polymer ?
#
loop_
_entity_poly.entity_id
_entity_poly.type
_entity_poly.pdbx_seq_one_letter_code
_entity_poly.pdbx_strand_id
1 'polypeptide(L)'
;MKKQQRFIYLHLLGICFLGMQANAQQVGFTTENDAYLLKLEDDYYTNGIFLHLSYADQSKKNTKRVHRFELGQQIFTPLKRNTRTPADIDRPYAGYTYIQYTRSWFNNEKAVVQLTGTLGIIGPASGGEGLQNTYHRWLKYAPFLGWRYQISNQLVLNTGVLYAHNLIATKKFKWMGWGAAQLGTAFINASVGTKMVYGLFNINQSSQLWNAAVEKKGMPKKEFFIYWNPKITAQGYNATISGGSKTAADSAVTLH
;
A
#
# COMPACT_ATOMS: atom_id res chain seq x y z
N MET A 1 -31.79 10.24 -11.68
CA MET A 1 -30.43 10.26 -12.20
C MET A 1 -29.37 9.60 -11.29
N LYS A 2 -29.45 9.67 -9.95
CA LYS A 2 -28.42 9.09 -9.04
C LYS A 2 -28.36 7.55 -8.98
N LYS A 3 -29.43 6.82 -9.33
CA LYS A 3 -29.45 5.35 -9.32
C LYS A 3 -28.75 4.72 -10.54
N GLN A 4 -28.81 5.35 -11.71
CA GLN A 4 -28.18 4.84 -12.92
C GLN A 4 -26.64 4.94 -12.90
N GLN A 5 -26.08 5.98 -12.28
CA GLN A 5 -24.62 6.10 -12.17
C GLN A 5 -23.98 5.01 -11.32
N ARG A 6 -24.64 4.54 -10.26
CA ARG A 6 -24.12 3.44 -9.42
C ARG A 6 -24.01 2.11 -10.16
N PHE A 7 -24.91 1.83 -11.11
CA PHE A 7 -24.86 0.61 -11.92
C PHE A 7 -23.71 0.60 -12.94
N ILE A 8 -23.37 1.75 -13.50
CA ILE A 8 -22.29 1.88 -14.50
C ILE A 8 -20.92 1.58 -13.87
N TYR A 9 -20.66 2.04 -12.64
CA TYR A 9 -19.39 1.78 -11.95
C TYR A 9 -19.22 0.30 -11.55
N LEU A 10 -20.28 -0.38 -11.15
CA LEU A 10 -20.22 -1.83 -10.88
C LEU A 10 -19.94 -2.66 -12.14
N HIS A 11 -20.48 -2.26 -13.29
CA HIS A 11 -20.23 -2.94 -14.56
C HIS A 11 -18.83 -2.69 -15.10
N LEU A 12 -18.26 -1.49 -14.93
CA LEU A 12 -16.88 -1.18 -15.31
C LEU A 12 -15.86 -1.98 -14.47
N LEU A 13 -16.09 -2.16 -13.17
CA LEU A 13 -15.28 -3.06 -12.34
C LEU A 13 -15.40 -4.52 -12.81
N GLY A 14 -16.58 -4.99 -13.16
CA GLY A 14 -16.82 -6.34 -13.66
C GLY A 14 -16.16 -6.63 -15.00
N ILE A 15 -16.10 -5.66 -15.91
CA ILE A 15 -15.51 -5.80 -17.26
C ILE A 15 -13.98 -5.91 -17.19
N CYS A 16 -13.32 -5.23 -16.26
CA CYS A 16 -11.88 -5.38 -16.03
C CYS A 16 -11.48 -6.79 -15.57
N PHE A 17 -12.38 -7.54 -14.89
CA PHE A 17 -12.13 -8.91 -14.46
C PHE A 17 -12.35 -9.97 -15.55
N LEU A 18 -13.18 -9.70 -16.57
CA LEU A 18 -13.56 -10.70 -17.58
C LEU A 18 -12.53 -10.87 -18.71
N GLY A 19 -11.55 -9.99 -18.85
CA GLY A 19 -10.56 -10.02 -19.94
C GLY A 19 -9.25 -10.76 -19.62
N MET A 20 -9.04 -11.21 -18.39
CA MET A 20 -7.75 -11.80 -17.98
C MET A 20 -7.80 -13.32 -18.04
N GLN A 21 -7.42 -13.90 -19.17
CA GLN A 21 -7.07 -15.33 -19.25
C GLN A 21 -5.74 -15.58 -18.51
N ALA A 22 -5.72 -15.40 -17.19
CA ALA A 22 -4.56 -15.71 -16.38
C ALA A 22 -4.67 -17.13 -15.84
N ASN A 23 -3.69 -17.95 -16.16
CA ASN A 23 -3.64 -19.36 -15.80
C ASN A 23 -3.35 -19.62 -14.30
N ALA A 24 -3.10 -18.58 -13.51
CA ALA A 24 -2.95 -18.64 -12.06
C ALA A 24 -3.19 -17.24 -11.50
N GLN A 25 -4.14 -17.12 -10.59
CA GLN A 25 -4.54 -15.83 -9.99
C GLN A 25 -4.60 -15.97 -8.47
N GLN A 26 -4.23 -14.89 -7.80
CA GLN A 26 -4.39 -14.75 -6.36
C GLN A 26 -5.11 -13.44 -6.10
N VAL A 27 -6.23 -13.50 -5.38
CA VAL A 27 -6.91 -12.32 -4.83
C VAL A 27 -6.57 -12.25 -3.36
N GLY A 28 -6.30 -11.05 -2.87
CA GLY A 28 -6.02 -10.81 -1.46
C GLY A 28 -6.69 -9.52 -0.98
N PHE A 29 -7.01 -9.52 0.29
CA PHE A 29 -7.53 -8.39 1.02
C PHE A 29 -6.65 -8.16 2.25
N THR A 30 -6.24 -6.92 2.47
CA THR A 30 -5.42 -6.53 3.61
C THR A 30 -6.05 -5.34 4.29
N THR A 31 -6.10 -5.36 5.61
CA THR A 31 -6.44 -4.20 6.43
C THR A 31 -5.28 -3.91 7.37
N GLU A 32 -5.01 -2.64 7.55
CA GLU A 32 -4.06 -2.11 8.51
C GLU A 32 -4.79 -1.13 9.42
N ASN A 33 -4.53 -1.20 10.72
CA ASN A 33 -5.14 -0.30 11.69
C ASN A 33 -4.22 -0.21 12.92
N ASP A 34 -4.01 0.99 13.44
CA ASP A 34 -3.25 1.22 14.67
C ASP A 34 -3.85 0.50 15.88
N ALA A 35 -5.18 0.34 15.94
CA ALA A 35 -5.85 -0.46 16.96
C ALA A 35 -5.41 -1.92 17.02
N TYR A 36 -4.84 -2.50 15.94
CA TYR A 36 -4.28 -3.86 15.96
C TYR A 36 -3.04 -3.98 16.84
N LEU A 37 -2.39 -2.86 17.16
CA LEU A 37 -1.29 -2.77 18.10
C LEU A 37 -1.75 -2.60 19.55
N LEU A 38 -3.08 -2.78 19.82
CA LEU A 38 -3.73 -2.55 21.11
C LEU A 38 -3.61 -1.09 21.60
N LYS A 39 -3.35 -0.16 20.71
CA LYS A 39 -3.47 1.27 20.95
C LYS A 39 -4.90 1.69 20.69
N LEU A 40 -5.49 2.42 21.61
CA LEU A 40 -6.85 2.97 21.50
C LEU A 40 -6.86 4.38 20.87
N GLU A 41 -5.75 4.81 20.34
CA GLU A 41 -5.56 6.14 19.75
C GLU A 41 -5.31 6.01 18.25
N ASP A 42 -6.08 6.77 17.47
CA ASP A 42 -5.85 6.92 16.03
C ASP A 42 -4.73 7.96 15.86
N ASP A 43 -3.52 7.53 15.52
CA ASP A 43 -2.39 8.43 15.35
C ASP A 43 -1.60 8.19 14.05
N TYR A 44 -1.26 9.29 13.37
CA TYR A 44 -0.44 9.35 12.17
C TYR A 44 -0.98 8.48 11.01
N TYR A 45 -0.50 7.26 10.83
CA TYR A 45 -1.03 6.29 9.89
C TYR A 45 -2.08 5.43 10.60
N THR A 46 -3.33 5.82 10.44
CA THR A 46 -4.45 5.27 11.24
C THR A 46 -5.05 4.03 10.61
N ASN A 47 -5.24 4.03 9.29
CA ASN A 47 -5.98 2.99 8.59
C ASN A 47 -5.47 2.75 7.18
N GLY A 48 -5.47 1.48 6.76
CA GLY A 48 -5.27 1.07 5.39
C GLY A 48 -6.20 -0.07 5.00
N ILE A 49 -6.77 0.03 3.80
CA ILE A 49 -7.58 -1.02 3.18
C ILE A 49 -7.02 -1.27 1.78
N PHE A 50 -6.70 -2.53 1.48
CA PHE A 50 -6.07 -2.90 0.21
C PHE A 50 -6.73 -4.14 -0.37
N LEU A 51 -7.15 -4.03 -1.61
CA LEU A 51 -7.60 -5.14 -2.43
C LEU A 51 -6.55 -5.38 -3.52
N HIS A 52 -6.08 -6.59 -3.67
CA HIS A 52 -5.07 -6.90 -4.66
C HIS A 52 -5.34 -8.16 -5.46
N LEU A 53 -4.92 -8.11 -6.70
CA LEU A 53 -4.93 -9.22 -7.64
C LEU A 53 -3.51 -9.45 -8.13
N SER A 54 -3.02 -10.69 -8.01
CA SER A 54 -1.72 -11.09 -8.56
C SER A 54 -1.90 -12.22 -9.57
N TYR A 55 -1.11 -12.18 -10.64
CA TYR A 55 -1.01 -13.28 -11.59
C TYR A 55 0.44 -13.48 -12.03
N ALA A 56 0.75 -14.71 -12.43
CA ALA A 56 2.08 -15.06 -12.91
C ALA A 56 2.12 -15.19 -14.43
N ASP A 57 3.14 -14.60 -15.03
CA ASP A 57 3.55 -14.85 -16.40
C ASP A 57 4.83 -15.70 -16.40
N GLN A 58 4.82 -16.79 -17.16
CA GLN A 58 6.02 -17.60 -17.37
C GLN A 58 6.68 -17.20 -18.67
N SER A 59 7.70 -16.37 -18.58
CA SER A 59 8.63 -16.16 -19.67
C SER A 59 9.63 -17.34 -19.74
N LYS A 60 10.13 -17.59 -20.95
CA LYS A 60 11.04 -18.69 -21.31
C LYS A 60 12.04 -19.04 -20.19
N LYS A 61 12.19 -20.37 -19.92
CA LYS A 61 13.21 -21.01 -19.05
C LYS A 61 13.57 -20.26 -17.76
N ASN A 62 12.94 -20.66 -16.65
CA ASN A 62 13.32 -20.37 -15.24
C ASN A 62 13.15 -18.93 -14.72
N THR A 63 12.52 -18.00 -15.43
CA THR A 63 12.24 -16.67 -14.91
C THR A 63 10.74 -16.46 -14.75
N LYS A 64 10.22 -16.69 -13.55
CA LYS A 64 8.86 -16.32 -13.19
C LYS A 64 8.76 -14.81 -13.08
N ARG A 65 7.70 -14.25 -13.63
CA ARG A 65 7.31 -12.85 -13.42
C ARG A 65 5.98 -12.83 -12.72
N VAL A 66 5.82 -11.96 -11.75
CA VAL A 66 4.56 -11.76 -11.05
C VAL A 66 4.10 -10.32 -11.27
N HIS A 67 2.87 -10.18 -11.66
CA HIS A 67 2.16 -8.93 -11.86
C HIS A 67 1.15 -8.78 -10.72
N ARG A 68 1.13 -7.64 -10.07
CA ARG A 68 0.18 -7.34 -9.00
C ARG A 68 -0.48 -5.99 -9.26
N PHE A 69 -1.80 -6.00 -9.27
CA PHE A 69 -2.62 -4.81 -9.17
C PHE A 69 -3.12 -4.65 -7.75
N GLU A 70 -3.11 -3.43 -7.26
CA GLU A 70 -3.61 -3.11 -5.93
C GLU A 70 -4.47 -1.86 -6.00
N LEU A 71 -5.66 -1.93 -5.42
CA LEU A 71 -6.48 -0.77 -5.06
C LEU A 71 -6.30 -0.56 -3.56
N GLY A 72 -5.76 0.59 -3.19
CA GLY A 72 -5.48 0.92 -1.80
C GLY A 72 -6.14 2.21 -1.38
N GLN A 73 -6.57 2.27 -0.11
CA GLN A 73 -6.93 3.49 0.57
C GLN A 73 -6.21 3.56 1.90
N GLN A 74 -5.58 4.71 2.16
CA GLN A 74 -4.85 5.00 3.38
C GLN A 74 -5.42 6.25 4.02
N ILE A 75 -5.47 6.26 5.36
CA ILE A 75 -5.97 7.37 6.17
C ILE A 75 -4.87 7.78 7.14
N PHE A 76 -4.62 9.07 7.17
CA PHE A 76 -3.66 9.71 8.06
C PHE A 76 -4.35 10.77 8.89
N THR A 77 -4.12 10.74 10.20
CA THR A 77 -4.71 11.67 11.17
C THR A 77 -3.64 12.25 12.10
N PRO A 78 -3.89 13.40 12.73
CA PRO A 78 -3.06 13.91 13.82
C PRO A 78 -3.10 13.00 15.05
N LEU A 79 -2.12 13.17 15.93
CA LEU A 79 -2.08 12.50 17.21
C LEU A 79 -3.30 12.84 18.11
N LYS A 80 -3.74 14.10 18.08
CA LYS A 80 -4.91 14.55 18.86
C LYS A 80 -6.19 14.32 18.08
N ARG A 81 -7.07 13.47 18.61
CA ARG A 81 -8.37 13.14 18.00
C ARG A 81 -9.33 14.35 17.94
N ASN A 82 -9.37 15.17 19.00
CA ASN A 82 -10.28 16.30 19.14
C ASN A 82 -9.64 17.61 18.67
N THR A 83 -9.35 17.71 17.39
CA THR A 83 -8.79 18.91 16.78
C THR A 83 -9.90 19.92 16.44
N ARG A 84 -10.00 21.01 17.21
CA ARG A 84 -10.98 22.08 16.98
C ARG A 84 -10.41 23.24 16.18
N THR A 85 -9.14 23.47 16.29
CA THR A 85 -8.40 24.56 15.63
C THR A 85 -7.18 24.02 14.89
N PRO A 86 -6.66 24.73 13.88
CA PRO A 86 -5.41 24.34 13.21
C PRO A 86 -4.23 24.22 14.17
N ALA A 87 -4.19 25.00 15.26
CA ALA A 87 -3.13 24.97 16.25
C ALA A 87 -3.04 23.64 17.06
N ASP A 88 -4.12 22.86 17.06
CA ASP A 88 -4.16 21.55 17.72
C ASP A 88 -3.61 20.42 16.84
N ILE A 89 -3.28 20.71 15.58
CA ILE A 89 -2.95 19.73 14.56
C ILE A 89 -1.43 19.65 14.40
N ASP A 90 -0.82 18.53 14.80
CA ASP A 90 0.60 18.24 14.64
C ASP A 90 0.96 17.68 13.26
N ARG A 91 -0.02 17.17 12.51
CA ARG A 91 0.06 16.82 11.09
C ARG A 91 -1.31 16.99 10.43
N PRO A 92 -1.40 17.31 9.14
CA PRO A 92 -2.69 17.43 8.47
C PRO A 92 -3.40 16.07 8.36
N TYR A 93 -4.74 16.12 8.34
CA TYR A 93 -5.54 14.99 7.88
C TYR A 93 -5.30 14.76 6.40
N ALA A 94 -5.17 13.52 6.00
CA ALA A 94 -5.05 13.15 4.59
C ALA A 94 -5.69 11.79 4.32
N GLY A 95 -6.59 11.74 3.36
CA GLY A 95 -6.99 10.50 2.71
C GLY A 95 -6.17 10.31 1.44
N TYR A 96 -5.77 9.08 1.13
CA TYR A 96 -5.04 8.72 -0.06
C TYR A 96 -5.64 7.46 -0.68
N THR A 97 -6.19 7.56 -1.88
CA THR A 97 -6.72 6.43 -2.66
C THR A 97 -5.93 6.28 -3.94
N TYR A 98 -5.54 5.05 -4.26
CA TYR A 98 -4.69 4.80 -5.40
C TYR A 98 -4.94 3.44 -6.06
N ILE A 99 -4.53 3.35 -7.32
CA ILE A 99 -4.32 2.11 -8.05
C ILE A 99 -2.82 1.98 -8.26
N GLN A 100 -2.28 0.82 -7.95
CA GLN A 100 -0.87 0.51 -8.08
C GLN A 100 -0.68 -0.75 -8.93
N TYR A 101 0.29 -0.72 -9.82
CA TYR A 101 0.77 -1.87 -10.54
C TYR A 101 2.22 -2.14 -10.16
N THR A 102 2.50 -3.39 -9.76
CA THR A 102 3.86 -3.86 -9.45
C THR A 102 4.21 -5.05 -10.34
N ARG A 103 5.37 -5.01 -10.94
CA ARG A 103 5.97 -6.14 -11.65
C ARG A 103 7.20 -6.61 -10.92
N SER A 104 7.23 -7.91 -10.62
CA SER A 104 8.32 -8.56 -9.89
C SER A 104 9.04 -9.56 -10.78
N TRP A 105 10.37 -9.53 -10.75
CA TRP A 105 11.26 -10.50 -11.38
C TRP A 105 12.06 -11.22 -10.32
N PHE A 106 12.23 -12.52 -10.51
CA PHE A 106 12.95 -13.40 -9.59
C PHE A 106 14.14 -14.02 -10.33
N ASN A 107 15.35 -13.74 -9.85
CA ASN A 107 16.58 -14.24 -10.46
C ASN A 107 17.16 -15.38 -9.60
N ASN A 108 17.16 -16.61 -10.14
CA ASN A 108 17.81 -17.81 -9.57
C ASN A 108 17.61 -17.96 -8.06
N GLU A 109 16.40 -17.70 -7.54
CA GLU A 109 16.04 -17.80 -6.13
C GLU A 109 16.80 -16.84 -5.18
N LYS A 110 17.79 -16.10 -5.68
CA LYS A 110 18.66 -15.25 -4.86
C LYS A 110 18.22 -13.82 -4.81
N ALA A 111 17.71 -13.27 -5.90
CA ALA A 111 17.37 -11.87 -5.99
C ALA A 111 15.92 -11.64 -6.43
N VAL A 112 15.36 -10.53 -5.99
CA VAL A 112 14.05 -10.01 -6.39
C VAL A 112 14.21 -8.57 -6.82
N VAL A 113 13.66 -8.23 -7.99
CA VAL A 113 13.52 -6.86 -8.48
C VAL A 113 12.04 -6.57 -8.60
N GLN A 114 11.60 -5.42 -8.11
CA GLN A 114 10.22 -4.95 -8.32
C GLN A 114 10.25 -3.55 -8.91
N LEU A 115 9.40 -3.33 -9.93
CA LEU A 115 9.07 -2.01 -10.44
C LEU A 115 7.61 -1.74 -10.16
N THR A 116 7.31 -0.54 -9.69
CA THR A 116 5.97 -0.11 -9.27
C THR A 116 5.61 1.19 -9.96
N GLY A 117 4.38 1.28 -10.45
CA GLY A 117 3.75 2.51 -10.91
C GLY A 117 2.46 2.73 -10.14
N THR A 118 2.22 3.95 -9.68
CA THR A 118 1.05 4.30 -8.84
C THR A 118 0.37 5.54 -9.40
N LEU A 119 -0.94 5.45 -9.55
CA LEU A 119 -1.83 6.56 -9.88
C LEU A 119 -2.86 6.70 -8.76
N GLY A 120 -3.08 7.90 -8.25
CA GLY A 120 -3.99 8.09 -7.13
C GLY A 120 -4.37 9.53 -6.89
N ILE A 121 -5.05 9.76 -5.78
CA ILE A 121 -5.48 11.07 -5.33
C ILE A 121 -5.36 11.17 -3.81
N ILE A 122 -4.81 12.27 -3.33
CA ILE A 122 -4.78 12.66 -1.92
C ILE A 122 -5.82 13.78 -1.72
N GLY A 123 -6.39 13.90 -0.52
CA GLY A 123 -7.31 14.95 -0.12
C GLY A 123 -8.78 14.54 -0.14
N PRO A 124 -9.74 15.50 -0.14
CA PRO A 124 -11.18 15.22 -0.04
C PRO A 124 -11.70 14.21 -1.05
N ALA A 125 -11.24 14.27 -2.30
CA ALA A 125 -11.66 13.36 -3.37
C ALA A 125 -11.20 11.91 -3.17
N SER A 126 -10.26 11.64 -2.25
CA SER A 126 -9.88 10.28 -1.87
C SER A 126 -10.97 9.53 -1.11
N GLY A 127 -11.95 10.25 -0.52
CA GLY A 127 -13.02 9.66 0.28
C GLY A 127 -12.62 9.20 1.69
N GLY A 128 -11.39 9.50 2.14
CA GLY A 128 -10.87 9.06 3.44
C GLY A 128 -11.73 9.52 4.63
N GLU A 129 -12.17 10.78 4.64
CA GLU A 129 -13.11 11.31 5.64
C GLU A 129 -14.40 10.49 5.73
N GLY A 130 -15.02 10.25 4.57
CA GLY A 130 -16.27 9.50 4.48
C GLY A 130 -16.13 8.08 5.00
N LEU A 131 -15.02 7.41 4.68
CA LEU A 131 -14.74 6.06 5.14
C LEU A 131 -14.53 6.02 6.66
N GLN A 132 -13.65 6.85 7.21
CA GLN A 132 -13.36 6.90 8.64
C GLN A 132 -14.60 7.26 9.45
N ASN A 133 -15.30 8.32 9.10
CA ASN A 133 -16.49 8.75 9.84
C ASN A 133 -17.66 7.75 9.73
N THR A 134 -17.75 6.98 8.65
CA THR A 134 -18.75 5.90 8.53
C THR A 134 -18.42 4.73 9.44
N TYR A 135 -17.16 4.29 9.47
CA TYR A 135 -16.69 3.25 10.36
C TYR A 135 -16.89 3.63 11.84
N HIS A 136 -16.55 4.88 12.22
CA HIS A 136 -16.76 5.40 13.58
C HIS A 136 -18.24 5.45 13.98
N ARG A 137 -19.13 5.84 13.07
CA ARG A 137 -20.59 5.79 13.34
C ARG A 137 -21.08 4.36 13.60
N TRP A 138 -20.57 3.36 12.89
CA TRP A 138 -20.92 1.96 13.17
C TRP A 138 -20.49 1.51 14.56
N LEU A 139 -19.35 2.00 15.02
CA LEU A 139 -18.84 1.74 16.37
C LEU A 139 -19.40 2.68 17.43
N LYS A 140 -20.33 3.58 17.08
CA LYS A 140 -20.92 4.60 17.95
C LYS A 140 -19.89 5.60 18.52
N TYR A 141 -18.79 5.83 17.81
CA TYR A 141 -17.81 6.87 18.15
C TYR A 141 -18.19 8.22 17.54
N ALA A 142 -17.74 9.30 18.18
CA ALA A 142 -17.90 10.65 17.64
C ALA A 142 -17.11 10.81 16.32
N PRO A 143 -17.62 11.58 15.35
CA PRO A 143 -16.92 11.86 14.10
C PRO A 143 -15.69 12.75 14.37
N PHE A 144 -14.70 12.65 13.48
CA PHE A 144 -13.53 13.52 13.49
C PHE A 144 -13.84 14.87 12.83
N LEU A 145 -13.87 15.92 13.63
CA LEU A 145 -14.16 17.27 13.13
C LEU A 145 -12.97 17.92 12.40
N GLY A 146 -11.76 17.41 12.63
CA GLY A 146 -10.53 17.95 12.05
C GLY A 146 -10.36 17.71 10.55
N TRP A 147 -11.17 16.86 9.93
CA TRP A 147 -11.15 16.64 8.47
C TRP A 147 -11.40 17.90 7.64
N ARG A 148 -12.06 18.91 8.20
CA ARG A 148 -12.21 20.24 7.55
C ARG A 148 -10.87 20.93 7.28
N TYR A 149 -9.79 20.49 7.93
CA TYR A 149 -8.42 21.00 7.75
C TYR A 149 -7.53 20.01 6.97
N GLN A 150 -8.12 19.08 6.24
CA GLN A 150 -7.38 18.11 5.45
C GLN A 150 -6.64 18.76 4.28
N ILE A 151 -5.61 18.06 3.83
CA ILE A 151 -4.86 18.45 2.63
C ILE A 151 -5.80 18.55 1.43
N SER A 152 -5.61 19.58 0.61
CA SER A 152 -6.34 19.81 -0.65
C SER A 152 -6.09 18.66 -1.64
N ASN A 153 -7.00 18.54 -2.63
CA ASN A 153 -6.89 17.51 -3.65
C ASN A 153 -5.59 17.61 -4.46
N GLN A 154 -4.88 16.50 -4.52
CA GLN A 154 -3.66 16.36 -5.29
C GLN A 154 -3.65 15.06 -6.07
N LEU A 155 -3.40 15.13 -7.38
CA LEU A 155 -3.17 13.95 -8.20
C LEU A 155 -1.81 13.34 -7.87
N VAL A 156 -1.79 12.03 -7.71
CA VAL A 156 -0.60 11.23 -7.42
C VAL A 156 -0.16 10.47 -8.66
N LEU A 157 1.09 10.68 -9.05
CA LEU A 157 1.80 9.87 -10.03
C LEU A 157 3.17 9.54 -9.44
N ASN A 158 3.36 8.28 -9.05
CA ASN A 158 4.62 7.80 -8.46
C ASN A 158 5.14 6.57 -9.18
N THR A 159 6.45 6.44 -9.21
CA THR A 159 7.15 5.23 -9.61
C THR A 159 8.07 4.77 -8.50
N GLY A 160 8.35 3.48 -8.43
CA GLY A 160 9.23 2.91 -7.41
C GLY A 160 10.01 1.73 -7.93
N VAL A 161 11.16 1.50 -7.33
CA VAL A 161 12.00 0.33 -7.56
C VAL A 161 12.38 -0.28 -6.22
N LEU A 162 12.42 -1.61 -6.16
CA LEU A 162 12.97 -2.37 -5.05
C LEU A 162 13.90 -3.45 -5.59
N TYR A 163 15.05 -3.59 -4.94
CA TYR A 163 15.98 -4.70 -5.12
C TYR A 163 16.21 -5.40 -3.79
N ALA A 164 16.08 -6.72 -3.77
CA ALA A 164 16.39 -7.54 -2.59
C ALA A 164 17.29 -8.70 -2.98
N HIS A 165 18.20 -9.08 -2.09
CA HIS A 165 19.14 -10.18 -2.30
C HIS A 165 19.24 -11.05 -1.05
N ASN A 166 19.18 -12.37 -1.22
CA ASN A 166 19.41 -13.32 -0.14
C ASN A 166 20.90 -13.32 0.24
N LEU A 167 21.21 -12.93 1.45
CA LEU A 167 22.56 -13.01 2.05
C LEU A 167 22.81 -14.42 2.59
N ILE A 168 21.80 -14.98 3.28
CA ILE A 168 21.79 -16.35 3.80
C ILE A 168 20.44 -16.97 3.45
N ALA A 169 20.44 -18.22 3.00
CA ALA A 169 19.22 -18.98 2.76
C ALA A 169 19.46 -20.44 3.15
N THR A 170 18.72 -20.91 4.14
CA THR A 170 18.67 -22.30 4.60
C THR A 170 17.24 -22.84 4.51
N LYS A 171 16.99 -24.07 4.91
CA LYS A 171 15.64 -24.66 4.91
C LYS A 171 14.64 -23.94 5.85
N LYS A 172 15.12 -23.33 6.94
CA LYS A 172 14.26 -22.72 7.98
C LYS A 172 14.59 -21.25 8.28
N PHE A 173 15.69 -20.72 7.73
CA PHE A 173 16.11 -19.35 7.98
C PHE A 173 16.57 -18.70 6.67
N LYS A 174 16.11 -17.47 6.43
CA LYS A 174 16.50 -16.64 5.30
C LYS A 174 16.83 -15.25 5.81
N TRP A 175 17.93 -14.70 5.38
CA TRP A 175 18.32 -13.34 5.62
C TRP A 175 18.57 -12.62 4.30
N MET A 176 17.91 -11.49 4.12
CA MET A 176 17.97 -10.68 2.90
C MET A 176 18.34 -9.25 3.23
N GLY A 177 19.21 -8.65 2.42
CA GLY A 177 19.36 -7.21 2.32
C GLY A 177 18.49 -6.66 1.20
N TRP A 178 17.95 -5.46 1.36
CA TRP A 178 17.16 -4.81 0.32
C TRP A 178 17.33 -3.29 0.32
N GLY A 179 17.13 -2.70 -0.87
CA GLY A 179 17.03 -1.26 -1.07
C GLY A 179 15.82 -0.92 -1.93
N ALA A 180 15.22 0.22 -1.70
CA ALA A 180 14.07 0.72 -2.48
C ALA A 180 14.15 2.23 -2.62
N ALA A 181 13.59 2.74 -3.72
CA ALA A 181 13.43 4.16 -3.94
C ALA A 181 12.07 4.44 -4.58
N GLN A 182 11.49 5.59 -4.25
CA GLN A 182 10.27 6.12 -4.87
C GLN A 182 10.50 7.53 -5.35
N LEU A 183 9.92 7.86 -6.50
CA LEU A 183 9.97 9.17 -7.11
C LEU A 183 8.60 9.50 -7.71
N GLY A 184 8.10 10.71 -7.45
CA GLY A 184 6.84 11.17 -8.02
C GLY A 184 6.28 12.41 -7.36
N THR A 185 5.00 12.66 -7.60
CA THR A 185 4.30 13.86 -7.14
C THR A 185 3.86 13.81 -5.68
N ALA A 186 3.79 12.61 -5.08
CA ALA A 186 3.36 12.45 -3.69
C ALA A 186 4.48 11.99 -2.76
N PHE A 187 5.40 11.14 -3.24
CA PHE A 187 6.46 10.60 -2.41
C PHE A 187 7.80 10.62 -3.14
N ILE A 188 8.83 11.16 -2.48
CA ILE A 188 10.23 11.08 -2.88
C ILE A 188 10.99 10.54 -1.68
N ASN A 189 11.46 9.29 -1.77
CA ASN A 189 12.19 8.66 -0.68
C ASN A 189 13.13 7.56 -1.19
N ALA A 190 14.10 7.21 -0.34
CA ALA A 190 14.95 6.05 -0.51
C ALA A 190 15.02 5.29 0.81
N SER A 191 14.98 3.98 0.75
CA SER A 191 15.02 3.10 1.92
C SER A 191 16.04 2.00 1.74
N VAL A 192 16.69 1.63 2.82
CA VAL A 192 17.51 0.42 2.91
C VAL A 192 17.08 -0.37 4.13
N GLY A 193 17.15 -1.69 4.03
CA GLY A 193 16.72 -2.53 5.13
C GLY A 193 17.22 -3.96 5.01
N THR A 194 16.86 -4.73 6.01
CA THR A 194 17.12 -6.16 6.03
C THR A 194 15.86 -6.91 6.42
N LYS A 195 15.70 -8.11 5.89
CA LYS A 195 14.56 -8.95 6.22
C LYS A 195 15.05 -10.34 6.65
N MET A 196 14.71 -10.71 7.86
CA MET A 196 14.99 -12.04 8.42
C MET A 196 13.70 -12.82 8.49
N VAL A 197 13.69 -14.05 7.97
CA VAL A 197 12.53 -14.94 7.91
C VAL A 197 12.89 -16.25 8.57
N TYR A 198 12.05 -16.72 9.48
CA TYR A 198 12.21 -17.99 10.17
C TYR A 198 10.93 -18.81 10.10
N GLY A 199 11.05 -20.09 9.72
CA GLY A 199 9.95 -21.03 9.65
C GLY A 199 9.92 -21.86 8.36
N LEU A 200 8.72 -22.24 7.95
CA LEU A 200 8.48 -22.97 6.71
C LEU A 200 8.11 -21.96 5.62
N PHE A 201 8.96 -21.78 4.65
CA PHE A 201 8.75 -20.86 3.51
C PHE A 201 9.22 -21.49 2.20
N ASN A 202 8.66 -20.98 1.11
CA ASN A 202 9.06 -21.37 -0.25
C ASN A 202 10.23 -20.49 -0.76
N ILE A 203 10.75 -20.86 -1.93
CA ILE A 203 11.69 -20.02 -2.68
C ILE A 203 11.02 -18.68 -3.06
N ASN A 204 11.80 -17.63 -3.26
CA ASN A 204 11.28 -16.27 -3.46
C ASN A 204 10.20 -16.20 -4.55
N GLN A 205 10.39 -16.90 -5.67
CA GLN A 205 9.45 -16.88 -6.79
C GLN A 205 8.13 -17.62 -6.54
N SER A 206 7.98 -18.35 -5.41
CA SER A 206 6.77 -19.09 -5.03
C SER A 206 6.34 -18.79 -3.61
N SER A 207 6.89 -17.74 -2.99
CA SER A 207 6.61 -17.37 -1.61
C SER A 207 5.59 -16.24 -1.50
N GLN A 208 4.69 -16.37 -0.54
CA GLN A 208 3.78 -15.32 -0.13
C GLN A 208 4.50 -14.07 0.41
N LEU A 209 5.73 -14.23 0.88
CA LEU A 209 6.59 -13.11 1.29
C LEU A 209 6.75 -12.03 0.19
N TRP A 210 6.61 -12.42 -1.07
CA TRP A 210 6.72 -11.57 -2.25
C TRP A 210 5.42 -11.50 -3.07
N ASN A 211 4.28 -11.97 -2.50
CA ASN A 211 3.01 -12.14 -3.21
C ASN A 211 3.18 -12.99 -4.50
N ALA A 212 4.08 -13.97 -4.45
CA ALA A 212 4.47 -14.80 -5.57
C ALA A 212 3.97 -16.24 -5.47
N ALA A 213 3.11 -16.55 -4.49
CA ALA A 213 2.46 -17.85 -4.34
C ALA A 213 1.34 -18.06 -5.38
N VAL A 214 1.65 -17.74 -6.64
CA VAL A 214 0.76 -17.81 -7.81
C VAL A 214 1.35 -18.82 -8.77
N GLU A 215 0.73 -20.00 -8.93
CA GLU A 215 1.26 -21.08 -9.76
C GLU A 215 0.25 -21.57 -10.80
N LYS A 216 0.74 -21.94 -12.00
CA LYS A 216 -0.08 -22.47 -13.10
C LYS A 216 -0.59 -23.89 -12.86
N LYS A 217 0.12 -24.71 -12.08
CA LYS A 217 -0.21 -26.10 -11.79
C LYS A 217 0.08 -26.44 -10.34
N GLY A 218 -0.91 -26.98 -9.65
CA GLY A 218 -0.81 -27.44 -8.27
C GLY A 218 -1.14 -26.33 -7.25
N MET A 219 -1.42 -26.75 -6.02
CA MET A 219 -1.57 -25.81 -4.91
C MET A 219 -0.21 -25.31 -4.48
N PRO A 220 -0.05 -24.02 -4.15
CA PRO A 220 1.17 -23.53 -3.54
C PRO A 220 1.45 -24.31 -2.26
N LYS A 221 2.73 -24.66 -2.03
CA LYS A 221 3.14 -25.34 -0.80
C LYS A 221 2.80 -24.44 0.39
N LYS A 222 2.28 -25.05 1.46
CA LYS A 222 1.95 -24.33 2.69
C LYS A 222 3.18 -23.63 3.22
N GLU A 223 3.00 -22.40 3.72
CA GLU A 223 4.01 -21.61 4.38
C GLU A 223 3.54 -21.26 5.79
N PHE A 224 4.46 -21.28 6.74
CA PHE A 224 4.24 -20.79 8.10
C PHE A 224 5.56 -20.21 8.61
N PHE A 225 5.66 -18.90 8.63
CA PHE A 225 6.88 -18.20 9.01
C PHE A 225 6.59 -16.91 9.77
N ILE A 226 7.56 -16.50 10.55
CA ILE A 226 7.63 -15.15 11.10
C ILE A 226 8.74 -14.39 10.37
N TYR A 227 8.61 -13.07 10.29
CA TYR A 227 9.67 -12.25 9.73
C TYR A 227 9.86 -10.95 10.51
N TRP A 228 11.08 -10.46 10.49
CA TRP A 228 11.46 -9.15 10.99
C TRP A 228 12.09 -8.35 9.86
N ASN A 229 11.68 -7.08 9.68
CA ASN A 229 12.05 -6.28 8.53
C ASN A 229 12.37 -4.82 8.93
N PRO A 230 13.47 -4.58 9.67
CA PRO A 230 13.91 -3.23 10.00
C PRO A 230 14.39 -2.51 8.75
N LYS A 231 14.09 -1.21 8.69
CA LYS A 231 14.51 -0.32 7.60
C LYS A 231 14.82 1.08 8.10
N ILE A 232 15.66 1.78 7.33
CA ILE A 232 15.89 3.22 7.44
C ILE A 232 15.39 3.85 6.15
N THR A 233 14.68 4.97 6.26
CA THR A 233 14.16 5.71 5.11
C THR A 233 14.64 7.16 5.18
N ALA A 234 15.28 7.60 4.12
CA ALA A 234 15.51 9.02 3.86
C ALA A 234 14.29 9.55 3.08
N GLN A 235 13.55 10.47 3.69
CA GLN A 235 12.34 11.08 3.12
C GLN A 235 12.69 12.46 2.56
N GLY A 236 12.59 12.62 1.23
CA GLY A 236 12.76 13.90 0.58
C GLY A 236 11.46 14.70 0.48
N TYR A 237 10.33 14.01 0.20
CA TYR A 237 9.02 14.62 0.10
C TYR A 237 7.90 13.64 0.46
N ASN A 238 6.87 14.17 1.13
CA ASN A 238 5.66 13.41 1.48
C ASN A 238 4.42 14.33 1.42
N ALA A 239 3.64 14.20 0.37
CA ALA A 239 2.46 15.03 0.14
C ALA A 239 1.38 14.89 1.21
N THR A 240 1.32 13.77 1.94
CA THR A 240 0.36 13.60 3.05
C THR A 240 0.71 14.44 4.28
N ILE A 241 1.87 15.09 4.29
CA ILE A 241 2.36 15.96 5.35
C ILE A 241 2.51 17.39 4.82
N SER A 242 3.23 17.55 3.71
CA SER A 242 3.61 18.87 3.17
C SER A 242 2.56 19.48 2.24
N GLY A 243 1.50 18.75 1.91
CA GLY A 243 0.57 19.16 0.85
C GLY A 243 1.19 19.05 -0.55
N GLY A 244 0.44 19.40 -1.59
CA GLY A 244 0.93 19.40 -2.96
C GLY A 244 1.78 20.63 -3.30
N SER A 245 2.62 20.53 -4.30
CA SER A 245 3.52 21.62 -4.74
C SER A 245 2.81 22.91 -5.14
N LYS A 246 1.49 22.85 -5.45
CA LYS A 246 0.67 23.99 -5.82
C LYS A 246 -0.31 24.43 -4.73
N THR A 247 -0.46 23.66 -3.65
CA THR A 247 -1.54 23.81 -2.68
C THR A 247 -1.07 24.01 -1.23
N ALA A 248 0.25 24.13 -1.02
CA ALA A 248 0.78 24.45 0.30
C ALA A 248 0.16 25.73 0.90
N ALA A 249 -0.28 26.68 0.06
CA ALA A 249 -0.98 27.88 0.48
C ALA A 249 -2.44 27.65 0.86
N ASP A 250 -3.07 26.58 0.37
CA ASP A 250 -4.50 26.32 0.57
C ASP A 250 -4.79 25.38 1.73
N SER A 251 -3.78 24.68 2.24
CA SER A 251 -3.93 23.83 3.42
C SER A 251 -3.80 24.66 4.70
N ALA A 252 -4.77 24.57 5.58
CA ALA A 252 -4.75 25.28 6.86
C ALA A 252 -3.59 24.84 7.77
N VAL A 253 -3.05 23.63 7.50
CA VAL A 253 -1.92 23.08 8.22
C VAL A 253 -0.99 22.37 7.22
N THR A 254 0.20 22.88 7.05
CA THR A 254 1.31 22.22 6.34
C THR A 254 2.54 22.22 7.23
N LEU A 255 3.24 21.10 7.28
CA LEU A 255 4.54 20.99 7.95
C LEU A 255 5.64 21.18 6.91
N HIS A 256 6.52 22.10 7.15
CA HIS A 256 7.69 22.41 6.31
C HIS A 256 8.92 21.66 6.80
#